data_6566d73b2f00ad6a7ec26e9d5a43b343
#
_entry.id   6566d73b2f00ad6a7ec26e9d5a43b343
#
_cell.length_a   1.000
_cell.length_b   1.000
_cell.length_c   1.000
_cell.angle_alpha   90.00
_cell.angle_beta   90.00
_cell.angle_gamma   90.00
#
_symmetry.space_group_name_H-M   'P 1'
#
loop_
_entity.id
_entity.type
_entity.pdbx_description
1 polymer ?
#
loop_
_entity_poly.entity_id
_entity_poly.type
_entity_poly.pdbx_seq_one_letter_code
_entity_poly.pdbx_strand_id
1 'polypeptide(L)'
;MVLSVPLIHTSERIEQLTRSTPTITIDGSRTDATGVVAVDQDLAARLATRHLLELGHDTVWHVAGPAHWLEAAGRRDGRRATLEDAGRPVPPPLEGDWSPASGHRIGLVLGRVPDVTAVFVASDEMAFGVIRALHELGRRVPEDVSVVGVDDIELAAYCTPPLTTVAQPFDRMGALAVERLLRHVADPGTVSAPASVEPELVVRASTAPARNPKQN
;
A
#
# COMPACT_ATOMS: atom_id res chain seq x y z
N MET A 1 -1.10 -17.71 -20.00
CA MET A 1 -1.31 -17.88 -18.53
C MET A 1 -1.16 -16.51 -17.86
N VAL A 2 -2.07 -16.13 -16.98
CA VAL A 2 -1.87 -14.97 -16.09
C VAL A 2 -1.33 -15.51 -14.78
N LEU A 3 -0.25 -14.91 -14.27
CA LEU A 3 0.44 -15.34 -13.06
C LEU A 3 0.62 -14.15 -12.13
N SER A 4 0.16 -14.28 -10.88
CA SER A 4 0.49 -13.32 -9.81
C SER A 4 1.79 -13.73 -9.12
N VAL A 5 2.74 -12.81 -8.99
CA VAL A 5 4.05 -13.06 -8.39
C VAL A 5 4.37 -11.93 -7.40
N PRO A 6 3.81 -11.99 -6.19
CA PRO A 6 3.99 -10.93 -5.19
C PRO A 6 5.33 -10.98 -4.46
N LEU A 7 6.13 -12.02 -4.65
CA LEU A 7 7.36 -12.26 -3.89
C LEU A 7 8.62 -11.81 -4.62
N ILE A 8 9.60 -11.30 -3.88
CA ILE A 8 10.90 -10.84 -4.40
C ILE A 8 11.68 -11.98 -5.05
N HIS A 9 11.52 -13.21 -4.54
CA HIS A 9 12.19 -14.39 -5.06
C HIS A 9 11.18 -15.34 -5.72
N THR A 10 11.35 -15.53 -7.03
CA THR A 10 10.55 -16.48 -7.80
C THR A 10 11.25 -17.84 -7.82
N SER A 11 10.49 -18.93 -7.67
CA SER A 11 11.08 -20.28 -7.75
C SER A 11 11.49 -20.64 -9.18
N GLU A 12 12.57 -21.42 -9.36
CA GLU A 12 13.03 -21.94 -10.65
C GLU A 12 11.91 -22.66 -11.44
N ARG A 13 10.97 -23.27 -10.72
CA ARG A 13 9.83 -23.95 -11.33
C ARG A 13 8.87 -22.97 -12.03
N ILE A 14 8.66 -21.79 -11.49
CA ILE A 14 7.86 -20.73 -12.12
C ILE A 14 8.58 -20.23 -13.38
N GLU A 15 9.88 -20.01 -13.31
CA GLU A 15 10.68 -19.61 -14.47
C GLU A 15 10.64 -20.65 -15.61
N GLN A 16 10.66 -21.95 -15.28
CA GLN A 16 10.52 -23.02 -16.28
C GLN A 16 9.14 -23.00 -16.96
N LEU A 17 8.05 -22.80 -16.19
CA LEU A 17 6.70 -22.72 -16.71
C LEU A 17 6.51 -21.52 -17.64
N THR A 18 7.08 -20.38 -17.29
CA THR A 18 6.97 -19.13 -18.08
C THR A 18 7.73 -19.19 -19.41
N ARG A 19 8.78 -20.06 -19.52
CA ARG A 19 9.54 -20.25 -20.76
C ARG A 19 8.75 -21.01 -21.84
N SER A 20 7.85 -21.90 -21.45
CA SER A 20 7.11 -22.80 -22.36
C SER A 20 5.67 -22.36 -22.63
N THR A 21 5.18 -21.38 -21.88
CA THR A 21 3.76 -20.98 -21.96
C THR A 21 3.66 -19.46 -22.06
N PRO A 22 2.91 -18.88 -23.03
CA PRO A 22 2.64 -17.45 -23.06
C PRO A 22 2.12 -16.98 -21.70
N THR A 23 2.84 -16.05 -21.06
CA THR A 23 2.57 -15.65 -19.69
C THR A 23 2.64 -14.14 -19.55
N ILE A 24 1.66 -13.59 -18.85
CA ILE A 24 1.69 -12.21 -18.31
C ILE A 24 1.72 -12.32 -16.79
N THR A 25 2.64 -11.60 -16.18
CA THR A 25 2.74 -11.50 -14.72
C THR A 25 1.98 -10.28 -14.25
N ILE A 26 1.13 -10.47 -13.26
CA ILE A 26 0.48 -9.38 -12.53
C ILE A 26 1.12 -9.29 -11.14
N ASP A 27 1.13 -8.09 -10.59
CA ASP A 27 1.81 -7.71 -9.35
C ASP A 27 3.35 -7.72 -9.45
N GLY A 28 3.96 -7.05 -8.53
CA GLY A 28 5.40 -6.88 -8.48
C GLY A 28 5.85 -5.53 -9.00
N SER A 29 6.80 -4.93 -8.30
CA SER A 29 7.36 -3.61 -8.63
C SER A 29 8.44 -3.66 -9.73
N ARG A 30 8.61 -4.78 -10.43
CA ARG A 30 9.60 -4.87 -11.51
C ARG A 30 9.07 -4.24 -12.79
N THR A 31 9.20 -2.93 -12.89
CA THR A 31 8.88 -2.14 -14.08
C THR A 31 9.81 -2.42 -15.28
N ASP A 32 10.87 -3.21 -15.08
CA ASP A 32 11.88 -3.56 -16.08
C ASP A 32 11.67 -4.95 -16.71
N ALA A 33 10.74 -5.76 -16.19
CA ALA A 33 10.48 -7.09 -16.73
C ALA A 33 9.41 -7.07 -17.83
N THR A 34 9.70 -7.70 -18.97
CA THR A 34 8.75 -7.88 -20.07
C THR A 34 7.53 -8.68 -19.61
N GLY A 35 6.34 -8.29 -20.09
CA GLY A 35 5.11 -9.01 -19.80
C GLY A 35 4.57 -8.81 -18.37
N VAL A 36 4.97 -7.74 -17.68
CA VAL A 36 4.44 -7.38 -16.35
C VAL A 36 3.38 -6.29 -16.47
N VAL A 37 2.31 -6.46 -15.71
CA VAL A 37 1.28 -5.44 -15.43
C VAL A 37 1.15 -5.31 -13.92
N ALA A 38 1.41 -4.13 -13.38
CA ALA A 38 1.39 -3.91 -11.93
C ALA A 38 0.70 -2.59 -11.57
N VAL A 39 0.25 -2.48 -10.32
CA VAL A 39 -0.10 -1.19 -9.73
C VAL A 39 1.17 -0.49 -9.24
N ASP A 40 1.25 0.82 -9.40
CA ASP A 40 2.38 1.61 -8.91
C ASP A 40 2.35 1.74 -7.39
N GLN A 41 3.06 0.85 -6.71
CA GLN A 41 3.09 0.80 -5.25
C GLN A 41 3.90 1.94 -4.61
N ASP A 42 4.91 2.45 -5.33
CA ASP A 42 5.65 3.64 -4.90
C ASP A 42 4.73 4.87 -4.92
N LEU A 43 4.00 5.07 -6.02
CA LEU A 43 3.02 6.14 -6.15
C LEU A 43 1.90 6.02 -5.10
N ALA A 44 1.40 4.81 -4.83
CA ALA A 44 0.40 4.58 -3.79
C ALA A 44 0.85 5.11 -2.42
N ALA A 45 2.08 4.78 -2.02
CA ALA A 45 2.64 5.25 -0.76
C ALA A 45 2.93 6.75 -0.76
N ARG A 46 3.36 7.32 -1.91
CA ARG A 46 3.54 8.76 -2.06
C ARG A 46 2.23 9.52 -1.89
N LEU A 47 1.14 9.04 -2.49
CA LEU A 47 -0.18 9.66 -2.35
C LEU A 47 -0.63 9.68 -0.88
N ALA A 48 -0.57 8.54 -0.20
CA ALA A 48 -0.94 8.43 1.21
C ALA A 48 -0.08 9.33 2.13
N THR A 49 1.24 9.30 1.91
CA THR A 49 2.19 10.05 2.75
C THR A 49 2.07 11.55 2.53
N ARG A 50 1.97 11.98 1.28
CA ARG A 50 1.79 13.40 0.91
C ARG A 50 0.50 13.95 1.49
N HIS A 51 -0.62 13.22 1.38
CA HIS A 51 -1.90 13.61 1.98
C HIS A 51 -1.76 13.90 3.48
N LEU A 52 -1.09 13.02 4.24
CA LEU A 52 -0.90 13.22 5.66
C LEU A 52 0.03 14.41 5.96
N LEU A 53 1.09 14.63 5.16
CA LEU A 53 1.95 15.81 5.31
C LEU A 53 1.23 17.12 4.98
N GLU A 54 0.36 17.13 3.97
CA GLU A 54 -0.48 18.28 3.59
C GLU A 54 -1.50 18.63 4.68
N LEU A 55 -1.93 17.64 5.48
CA LEU A 55 -2.73 17.86 6.69
C LEU A 55 -1.91 18.41 7.88
N GLY A 56 -0.61 18.64 7.70
CA GLY A 56 0.26 19.27 8.68
C GLY A 56 0.92 18.33 9.68
N HIS A 57 0.85 17.01 9.46
CA HIS A 57 1.58 16.07 10.32
C HIS A 57 3.08 16.18 10.11
N ASP A 58 3.86 16.15 11.20
CA ASP A 58 5.33 16.31 11.15
C ASP A 58 6.04 15.11 10.53
N THR A 59 5.49 13.94 10.67
CA THR A 59 5.95 12.70 10.03
C THR A 59 4.80 11.71 9.89
N VAL A 60 5.05 10.62 9.15
CA VAL A 60 4.09 9.54 8.92
C VAL A 60 4.72 8.22 9.36
N TRP A 61 4.17 7.59 10.39
CA TRP A 61 4.54 6.25 10.81
C TRP A 61 4.01 5.21 9.81
N HIS A 62 4.63 4.03 9.76
CA HIS A 62 4.27 3.03 8.77
C HIS A 62 4.11 1.64 9.38
N VAL A 63 2.92 1.06 9.16
CA VAL A 63 2.67 -0.37 9.34
C VAL A 63 2.85 -1.03 7.98
N ALA A 64 4.02 -1.64 7.79
CA ALA A 64 4.39 -2.27 6.53
C ALA A 64 3.83 -3.69 6.41
N GLY A 65 3.71 -4.19 5.19
CA GLY A 65 3.56 -5.62 4.94
C GLY A 65 4.88 -6.37 5.09
N PRO A 66 4.86 -7.72 4.93
CA PRO A 66 6.06 -8.56 5.05
C PRO A 66 7.17 -8.14 4.08
N ALA A 67 8.41 -8.08 4.58
CA ALA A 67 9.54 -7.51 3.83
C ALA A 67 9.88 -8.20 2.51
N HIS A 68 9.47 -9.46 2.37
CA HIS A 68 9.71 -10.27 1.16
C HIS A 68 8.63 -10.11 0.07
N TRP A 69 7.66 -9.19 0.28
CA TRP A 69 6.65 -8.85 -0.72
C TRP A 69 7.06 -7.60 -1.50
N LEU A 70 6.90 -7.66 -2.83
CA LEU A 70 7.25 -6.56 -3.73
C LEU A 70 6.41 -5.31 -3.45
N GLU A 71 5.12 -5.49 -3.22
CA GLU A 71 4.18 -4.42 -2.89
C GLU A 71 4.57 -3.73 -1.57
N ALA A 72 4.93 -4.51 -0.55
CA ALA A 72 5.38 -3.95 0.73
C ALA A 72 6.68 -3.17 0.58
N ALA A 73 7.61 -3.65 -0.26
CA ALA A 73 8.85 -2.95 -0.56
C ALA A 73 8.57 -1.61 -1.27
N GLY A 74 7.74 -1.61 -2.33
CA GLY A 74 7.36 -0.40 -3.05
C GLY A 74 6.69 0.64 -2.14
N ARG A 75 5.72 0.22 -1.32
CA ARG A 75 5.03 1.11 -0.36
C ARG A 75 5.99 1.69 0.69
N ARG A 76 6.91 0.89 1.21
CA ARG A 76 7.94 1.35 2.15
C ARG A 76 8.86 2.39 1.52
N ASP A 77 9.32 2.13 0.29
CA ASP A 77 10.26 3.00 -0.42
C ASP A 77 9.61 4.32 -0.83
N GLY A 78 8.38 4.30 -1.36
CA GLY A 78 7.62 5.51 -1.70
C GLY A 78 7.33 6.41 -0.51
N ARG A 79 6.93 5.82 0.64
CA ARG A 79 6.77 6.58 1.89
C ARG A 79 8.10 7.21 2.32
N ARG A 80 9.19 6.43 2.36
CA ARG A 80 10.52 6.92 2.76
C ARG A 80 10.93 8.10 1.89
N ALA A 81 10.90 7.93 0.58
CA ALA A 81 11.29 8.98 -0.36
C ALA A 81 10.45 10.25 -0.18
N THR A 82 9.13 10.12 0.03
CA THR A 82 8.26 11.28 0.25
C THR A 82 8.63 12.07 1.52
N LEU A 83 8.98 11.37 2.61
CA LEU A 83 9.40 12.01 3.85
C LEU A 83 10.78 12.67 3.69
N GLU A 84 11.73 12.01 3.03
CA GLU A 84 13.07 12.54 2.74
C GLU A 84 12.98 13.79 1.87
N ASP A 85 12.20 13.74 0.77
CA ASP A 85 11.97 14.88 -0.14
C ASP A 85 11.36 16.10 0.61
N ALA A 86 10.54 15.84 1.63
CA ALA A 86 9.93 16.88 2.47
C ALA A 86 10.84 17.33 3.64
N GLY A 87 12.03 16.76 3.80
CA GLY A 87 12.93 17.04 4.93
C GLY A 87 12.35 16.60 6.28
N ARG A 88 11.52 15.55 6.30
CA ARG A 88 10.83 15.06 7.50
C ARG A 88 11.54 13.83 8.08
N PRO A 89 11.45 13.61 9.41
CA PRO A 89 11.94 12.38 10.02
C PRO A 89 11.33 11.14 9.36
N VAL A 90 12.12 10.07 9.21
CA VAL A 90 11.70 8.79 8.66
C VAL A 90 11.72 7.73 9.76
N PRO A 91 10.63 7.56 10.54
CA PRO A 91 10.56 6.50 11.53
C PRO A 91 10.71 5.12 10.90
N PRO A 92 11.35 4.15 11.59
CA PRO A 92 11.45 2.80 11.08
C PRO A 92 10.04 2.19 10.90
N PRO A 93 9.78 1.43 9.81
CA PRO A 93 8.51 0.75 9.64
C PRO A 93 8.36 -0.40 10.64
N LEU A 94 7.12 -0.70 11.02
CA LEU A 94 6.77 -1.87 11.82
C LEU A 94 6.14 -2.91 10.89
N GLU A 95 6.71 -4.11 10.85
CA GLU A 95 6.30 -5.15 9.92
C GLU A 95 5.08 -5.93 10.43
N GLY A 96 4.02 -5.96 9.64
CA GLY A 96 2.84 -6.81 9.78
C GLY A 96 2.88 -8.01 8.83
N ASP A 97 1.77 -8.77 8.82
CA ASP A 97 1.63 -10.00 8.04
C ASP A 97 0.36 -10.00 7.15
N TRP A 98 -0.13 -8.81 6.81
CA TRP A 98 -1.36 -8.50 6.10
C TRP A 98 -2.64 -8.73 6.92
N SER A 99 -2.59 -9.45 8.05
CA SER A 99 -3.76 -9.73 8.86
C SER A 99 -4.19 -8.53 9.72
N PRO A 100 -5.50 -8.39 10.01
CA PRO A 100 -5.99 -7.41 10.99
C PRO A 100 -5.37 -7.60 12.38
N ALA A 101 -5.05 -8.85 12.75
CA ALA A 101 -4.43 -9.17 14.02
C ALA A 101 -3.00 -8.58 14.15
N SER A 102 -2.22 -8.59 13.05
CA SER A 102 -0.90 -7.95 13.05
C SER A 102 -1.03 -6.42 13.15
N GLY A 103 -1.98 -5.83 12.41
CA GLY A 103 -2.29 -4.42 12.51
C GLY A 103 -2.67 -4.01 13.93
N HIS A 104 -3.50 -4.81 14.61
CA HIS A 104 -3.87 -4.57 16.02
C HIS A 104 -2.67 -4.62 16.96
N ARG A 105 -1.81 -5.64 16.88
CA ARG A 105 -0.60 -5.73 17.71
C ARG A 105 0.29 -4.50 17.55
N ILE A 106 0.50 -4.06 16.31
CA ILE A 106 1.32 -2.88 16.00
C ILE A 106 0.62 -1.60 16.44
N GLY A 107 -0.69 -1.51 16.25
CA GLY A 107 -1.51 -0.39 16.74
C GLY A 107 -1.42 -0.18 18.25
N LEU A 108 -1.36 -1.27 19.05
CA LEU A 108 -1.13 -1.19 20.50
C LEU A 108 0.26 -0.62 20.86
N VAL A 109 1.25 -0.82 20.00
CA VAL A 109 2.58 -0.22 20.20
C VAL A 109 2.55 1.27 19.83
N LEU A 110 2.10 1.60 18.61
CA LEU A 110 2.04 2.97 18.11
C LEU A 110 1.14 3.86 18.96
N GLY A 111 0.00 3.36 19.41
CA GLY A 111 -0.95 4.12 20.22
C GLY A 111 -0.42 4.56 21.59
N ARG A 112 0.66 3.95 22.09
CA ARG A 112 1.36 4.34 23.33
C ARG A 112 2.46 5.39 23.11
N VAL A 113 2.79 5.69 21.87
CA VAL A 113 3.78 6.72 21.53
C VAL A 113 3.05 8.05 21.36
N PRO A 114 3.27 9.05 22.24
CA PRO A 114 2.52 10.31 22.22
C PRO A 114 2.63 11.07 20.89
N ASP A 115 3.79 11.01 20.27
CA ASP A 115 4.11 11.77 19.04
C ASP A 115 3.56 11.12 17.76
N VAL A 116 2.91 9.94 17.86
CA VAL A 116 2.22 9.32 16.72
C VAL A 116 0.93 10.06 16.46
N THR A 117 0.87 10.84 15.40
CA THR A 117 -0.32 11.57 14.95
C THR A 117 -0.80 11.15 13.58
N ALA A 118 0.03 10.45 12.78
CA ALA A 118 -0.32 9.96 11.45
C ALA A 118 0.31 8.59 11.19
N VAL A 119 -0.49 7.67 10.67
CA VAL A 119 -0.09 6.30 10.34
C VAL A 119 -0.53 5.95 8.93
N PHE A 120 0.42 5.56 8.08
CA PHE A 120 0.19 4.91 6.81
C PHE A 120 0.28 3.40 7.01
N VAL A 121 -0.80 2.68 6.71
CA VAL A 121 -0.91 1.22 6.88
C VAL A 121 -0.95 0.58 5.50
N ALA A 122 -0.15 -0.45 5.30
CA ALA A 122 0.07 -1.05 3.98
C ALA A 122 -1.11 -1.89 3.45
N SER A 123 -2.17 -2.12 4.22
CA SER A 123 -3.44 -2.68 3.73
C SER A 123 -4.62 -2.22 4.59
N ASP A 124 -5.82 -2.23 4.03
CA ASP A 124 -7.05 -1.88 4.74
C ASP A 124 -7.35 -2.84 5.89
N GLU A 125 -7.09 -4.14 5.70
CA GLU A 125 -7.28 -5.12 6.78
C GLU A 125 -6.40 -4.81 7.99
N MET A 126 -5.12 -4.52 7.77
CA MET A 126 -4.24 -4.10 8.88
C MET A 126 -4.67 -2.76 9.46
N ALA A 127 -5.19 -1.82 8.65
CA ALA A 127 -5.68 -0.53 9.12
C ALA A 127 -6.88 -0.69 10.08
N PHE A 128 -7.79 -1.61 9.83
CA PHE A 128 -8.87 -1.91 10.77
C PHE A 128 -8.32 -2.39 12.12
N GLY A 129 -7.28 -3.22 12.09
CA GLY A 129 -6.59 -3.66 13.31
C GLY A 129 -5.96 -2.48 14.07
N VAL A 130 -5.29 -1.57 13.37
CA VAL A 130 -4.70 -0.35 13.97
C VAL A 130 -5.78 0.53 14.59
N ILE A 131 -6.88 0.81 13.87
CA ILE A 131 -8.00 1.63 14.36
C ILE A 131 -8.60 1.00 15.62
N ARG A 132 -8.80 -0.31 15.63
CA ARG A 132 -9.30 -1.04 16.81
C ARG A 132 -8.38 -0.88 18.02
N ALA A 133 -7.07 -1.02 17.84
CA ALA A 133 -6.08 -0.86 18.91
C ALA A 133 -6.04 0.57 19.45
N LEU A 134 -6.09 1.57 18.58
CA LEU A 134 -6.16 2.98 18.98
C LEU A 134 -7.41 3.27 19.82
N HIS A 135 -8.56 2.75 19.38
CA HIS A 135 -9.81 2.87 20.14
C HIS A 135 -9.71 2.26 21.55
N GLU A 136 -9.12 1.05 21.68
CA GLU A 136 -8.91 0.39 22.99
C GLU A 136 -8.01 1.19 23.93
N LEU A 137 -7.08 1.97 23.36
CA LEU A 137 -6.20 2.88 24.11
C LEU A 137 -6.80 4.28 24.34
N GLY A 138 -8.06 4.50 23.95
CA GLY A 138 -8.74 5.79 24.08
C GLY A 138 -8.22 6.86 23.09
N ARG A 139 -7.42 6.46 22.06
CA ARG A 139 -6.96 7.34 20.99
C ARG A 139 -8.01 7.40 19.88
N ARG A 140 -8.51 8.57 19.57
CA ARG A 140 -9.56 8.77 18.57
C ARG A 140 -8.97 8.88 17.17
N VAL A 141 -9.63 8.26 16.22
CA VAL A 141 -9.35 8.41 14.79
C VAL A 141 -10.54 9.18 14.19
N PRO A 142 -10.30 10.32 13.53
CA PRO A 142 -9.00 10.91 13.17
C PRO A 142 -8.43 11.92 14.17
N GLU A 143 -9.15 12.31 15.24
CA GLU A 143 -8.84 13.50 16.06
C GLU A 143 -7.47 13.44 16.76
N ASP A 144 -7.02 12.26 17.18
CA ASP A 144 -5.74 12.07 17.86
C ASP A 144 -4.70 11.41 16.94
N VAL A 145 -5.16 10.58 16.00
CA VAL A 145 -4.31 9.87 15.01
C VAL A 145 -5.04 9.75 13.68
N SER A 146 -4.47 10.30 12.63
CA SER A 146 -4.92 10.06 11.25
C SER A 146 -4.41 8.70 10.75
N VAL A 147 -5.28 7.94 10.08
CA VAL A 147 -4.96 6.61 9.53
C VAL A 147 -5.32 6.57 8.05
N VAL A 148 -4.37 6.13 7.20
CA VAL A 148 -4.58 5.87 5.77
C VAL A 148 -4.27 4.41 5.50
N GLY A 149 -5.17 3.72 4.77
CA GLY A 149 -5.01 2.34 4.29
C GLY A 149 -4.57 2.25 2.84
N VAL A 150 -4.61 1.03 2.30
CA VAL A 150 -4.44 0.70 0.88
C VAL A 150 -5.38 -0.45 0.56
N ASP A 151 -5.89 -0.49 -0.64
CA ASP A 151 -6.69 -1.46 -1.41
C ASP A 151 -8.08 -0.94 -1.75
N ASP A 152 -8.70 -0.11 -0.92
CA ASP A 152 -10.09 0.35 -1.02
C ASP A 152 -11.08 -0.81 -1.08
N ILE A 153 -10.91 -1.78 -0.18
CA ILE A 153 -11.89 -2.86 -0.06
C ILE A 153 -13.25 -2.32 0.37
N GLU A 154 -14.33 -3.01 0.02
CA GLU A 154 -15.69 -2.54 0.25
C GLU A 154 -15.94 -2.10 1.70
N LEU A 155 -15.37 -2.82 2.68
CA LEU A 155 -15.51 -2.51 4.10
C LEU A 155 -14.89 -1.16 4.50
N ALA A 156 -13.94 -0.62 3.74
CA ALA A 156 -13.28 0.65 4.03
C ALA A 156 -14.28 1.82 4.09
N ALA A 157 -15.34 1.77 3.28
CA ALA A 157 -16.40 2.78 3.27
C ALA A 157 -17.38 2.66 4.47
N TYR A 158 -17.46 1.50 5.11
CA TYR A 158 -18.47 1.17 6.13
C TYR A 158 -17.91 0.95 7.53
N CYS A 159 -16.60 0.98 7.72
CA CYS A 159 -15.99 0.95 9.05
C CYS A 159 -16.17 2.29 9.79
N THR A 160 -15.81 2.35 11.07
CA THR A 160 -15.93 3.56 11.89
C THR A 160 -14.58 3.96 12.45
N PRO A 161 -14.08 5.15 12.05
CA PRO A 161 -14.58 6.02 10.97
C PRO A 161 -14.38 5.38 9.59
N PRO A 162 -15.11 5.82 8.53
CA PRO A 162 -14.83 5.42 7.15
C PRO A 162 -13.37 5.68 6.78
N LEU A 163 -12.67 4.66 6.27
CA LEU A 163 -11.23 4.66 6.07
C LEU A 163 -10.83 5.43 4.81
N THR A 164 -9.99 6.45 4.96
CA THR A 164 -9.20 7.03 3.87
C THR A 164 -8.19 6.00 3.41
N THR A 165 -8.15 5.69 2.12
CA THR A 165 -7.33 4.61 1.59
C THR A 165 -6.87 4.91 0.18
N VAL A 166 -5.87 4.18 -0.31
CA VAL A 166 -5.43 4.25 -1.70
C VAL A 166 -6.04 3.10 -2.48
N ALA A 167 -6.97 3.42 -3.39
CA ALA A 167 -7.62 2.44 -4.26
C ALA A 167 -6.64 1.86 -5.27
N GLN A 168 -6.62 0.55 -5.37
CA GLN A 168 -5.90 -0.17 -6.41
C GLN A 168 -6.87 -0.59 -7.53
N PRO A 169 -6.67 -0.14 -8.78
CA PRO A 169 -7.59 -0.42 -9.88
C PRO A 169 -7.38 -1.84 -10.44
N PHE A 170 -7.66 -2.86 -9.62
CA PHE A 170 -7.47 -4.28 -9.96
C PHE A 170 -8.24 -4.70 -11.21
N ASP A 171 -9.44 -4.18 -11.44
CA ASP A 171 -10.23 -4.46 -12.64
C ASP A 171 -9.50 -4.00 -13.90
N ARG A 172 -8.94 -2.79 -13.87
CA ARG A 172 -8.16 -2.23 -14.98
C ARG A 172 -6.86 -3.01 -15.20
N MET A 173 -6.18 -3.38 -14.11
CA MET A 173 -4.97 -4.19 -14.15
C MET A 173 -5.27 -5.57 -14.77
N GLY A 174 -6.34 -6.25 -14.32
CA GLY A 174 -6.76 -7.54 -14.84
C GLY A 174 -7.13 -7.49 -16.32
N ALA A 175 -7.92 -6.49 -16.74
CA ALA A 175 -8.30 -6.29 -18.14
C ALA A 175 -7.07 -6.09 -19.04
N LEU A 176 -6.12 -5.25 -18.61
CA LEU A 176 -4.89 -4.99 -19.34
C LEU A 176 -3.99 -6.23 -19.43
N ALA A 177 -3.91 -7.02 -18.36
CA ALA A 177 -3.14 -8.26 -18.34
C ALA A 177 -3.71 -9.29 -19.35
N VAL A 178 -5.05 -9.45 -19.39
CA VAL A 178 -5.71 -10.34 -20.34
C VAL A 178 -5.52 -9.86 -21.78
N GLU A 179 -5.70 -8.57 -22.06
CA GLU A 179 -5.48 -7.98 -23.37
C GLU A 179 -4.07 -8.27 -23.90
N ARG A 180 -3.05 -8.05 -23.05
CA ARG A 180 -1.64 -8.29 -23.40
C ARG A 180 -1.36 -9.78 -23.62
N LEU A 181 -1.95 -10.64 -22.78
CA LEU A 181 -1.81 -12.09 -22.96
C LEU A 181 -2.38 -12.54 -24.32
N LEU A 182 -3.56 -12.05 -24.71
CA LEU A 182 -4.17 -12.40 -25.99
C LEU A 182 -3.31 -11.91 -27.18
N ARG A 183 -2.74 -10.73 -27.10
CA ARG A 183 -1.79 -10.24 -28.11
C ARG A 183 -0.55 -11.13 -28.22
N HIS A 184 0.03 -11.52 -27.08
CA HIS A 184 1.21 -12.37 -27.06
C HIS A 184 0.92 -13.78 -27.59
N VAL A 185 -0.28 -14.31 -27.38
CA VAL A 185 -0.73 -15.59 -27.96
C VAL A 185 -0.90 -15.48 -29.48
N ALA A 186 -1.44 -14.37 -29.97
CA ALA A 186 -1.65 -14.13 -31.40
C ALA A 186 -0.32 -13.88 -32.14
N ASP A 187 0.63 -13.22 -31.53
CA ASP A 187 1.97 -12.92 -32.06
C ASP A 187 3.03 -13.12 -30.96
N PRO A 188 3.61 -14.33 -30.87
CA PRO A 188 4.64 -14.63 -29.87
C PRO A 188 5.93 -13.80 -29.98
N GLY A 189 6.14 -13.14 -31.14
CA GLY A 189 7.28 -12.22 -31.33
C GLY A 189 7.09 -10.86 -30.67
N THR A 190 5.86 -10.52 -30.26
CA THR A 190 5.57 -9.25 -29.64
C THR A 190 6.00 -9.25 -28.17
N VAL A 191 7.01 -8.46 -27.85
CA VAL A 191 7.45 -8.21 -26.48
C VAL A 191 6.64 -7.03 -25.92
N SER A 192 5.75 -7.31 -24.98
CA SER A 192 5.01 -6.24 -24.29
C SER A 192 5.91 -5.52 -23.28
N ALA A 193 6.07 -4.20 -23.43
CA ALA A 193 6.71 -3.39 -22.40
C ALA A 193 5.98 -3.51 -21.05
N PRO A 194 6.66 -3.33 -19.91
CA PRO A 194 5.99 -3.29 -18.63
C PRO A 194 4.88 -2.23 -18.62
N ALA A 195 3.81 -2.45 -17.87
CA ALA A 195 2.79 -1.44 -17.65
C ALA A 195 2.52 -1.25 -16.18
N SER A 196 2.43 -0.01 -15.79
CA SER A 196 1.98 0.41 -14.48
C SER A 196 0.57 1.00 -14.58
N VAL A 197 -0.29 0.62 -13.62
CA VAL A 197 -1.61 1.21 -13.45
C VAL A 197 -1.55 2.11 -12.23
N GLU A 198 -1.96 3.36 -12.41
CA GLU A 198 -1.90 4.37 -11.35
C GLU A 198 -3.01 4.14 -10.32
N PRO A 199 -2.67 4.09 -9.02
CA PRO A 199 -3.61 4.07 -7.92
C PRO A 199 -4.20 5.47 -7.67
N GLU A 200 -5.29 5.53 -6.90
CA GLU A 200 -5.98 6.77 -6.56
C GLU A 200 -6.23 6.87 -5.05
N LEU A 201 -6.03 8.06 -4.47
CA LEU A 201 -6.36 8.32 -3.07
C LEU A 201 -7.85 8.61 -2.91
N VAL A 202 -8.52 7.81 -2.09
CA VAL A 202 -9.93 7.97 -1.71
C VAL A 202 -10.00 8.53 -0.29
N VAL A 203 -10.26 9.83 -0.18
CA VAL A 203 -10.35 10.54 1.11
C VAL A 203 -11.71 10.29 1.74
N ARG A 204 -11.70 9.83 3.01
CA ARG A 204 -12.89 9.62 3.84
C ARG A 204 -12.71 10.31 5.20
N ALA A 205 -13.14 9.68 6.28
CA ALA A 205 -13.21 10.31 7.61
C ALA A 205 -12.12 9.86 8.60
N SER A 206 -11.15 9.05 8.19
CA SER A 206 -10.08 8.55 9.08
C SER A 206 -8.85 9.46 9.13
N THR A 207 -8.89 10.62 8.47
CA THR A 207 -7.81 11.62 8.46
C THR A 207 -8.33 13.00 8.77
N ALA A 208 -7.55 13.81 9.49
CA ALA A 208 -7.86 15.20 9.84
C ALA A 208 -6.56 16.02 9.92
N PRO A 209 -6.65 17.37 9.90
CA PRO A 209 -5.50 18.22 10.17
C PRO A 209 -4.81 17.88 11.49
N ALA A 210 -3.48 17.90 11.48
CA ALA A 210 -2.69 17.67 12.68
C ALA A 210 -3.06 18.65 13.79
N ARG A 211 -3.24 18.15 15.01
CA ARG A 211 -3.47 19.03 16.17
C ARG A 211 -2.25 19.91 16.40
N ASN A 212 -2.49 21.18 16.53
CA ASN A 212 -1.45 22.13 16.94
C ASN A 212 -1.19 21.94 18.44
N PRO A 213 -0.01 21.46 18.87
CA PRO A 213 0.28 21.24 20.30
C PRO A 213 0.29 22.54 21.14
N LYS A 214 0.15 23.72 20.49
CA LYS A 214 0.14 25.04 21.15
C LYS A 214 -1.27 25.53 21.52
N GLN A 215 -2.33 24.74 21.35
CA GLN A 215 -3.72 25.13 21.63
C GLN A 215 -4.32 24.43 22.85
N ASN A 216 -3.53 23.87 23.76
CA ASN A 216 -3.99 23.44 25.08
C ASN A 216 -3.45 24.33 26.18
#